data_673ea7e918f2c6160e233659fd3e1a1f
#
_entry.id   673ea7e918f2c6160e233659fd3e1a1f
#
_cell.length_a   1.000
_cell.length_b   1.000
_cell.length_c   1.000
_cell.angle_alpha   90.00
_cell.angle_beta   90.00
_cell.angle_gamma   90.00
#
_symmetry.space_group_name_H-M   'P 1'
#
loop_
_entity.id
_entity.type
_entity.pdbx_description
1 polymer ?
#
loop_
_entity_poly.entity_id
_entity_poly.type
_entity_poly.pdbx_seq_one_letter_code
_entity_poly.pdbx_strand_id
1 'polypeptide(L)'
;MFNLAPVSLWLEDYSALKALFQRWREEGVDDLEAYLRADPSLLAQCSAALRVLQVNQRILDLFAAPDQVTLVAQLGQIFRDDMHHSLVRELVQLWEGRLEYSNESVNYALDGRRLDVRVNVRVLPGHEEDWSRVLVSLEDITRQMQDALQLRRSEQYARGLFEYSPVSLWVEDFSTIKMLLDGVRAQGIADFKTFLKVHPEFVSRCMQEIRVIDVNQQTLEMFGARSKDHLLNNLSQVFRGEMAESFAEQLQDLWEGKTAQQREVTNYSLSGDAVHIHMQFSVLGGHQDDWSLVLLSLVDITARKKAEAYLEYLGKHDVLTQLRNRAFYAEELNRLTRKGPWPFAVIAIDLNGLKAINDEQGHAAGDAMLRRAGEVLAKAVDAPACAARVGGDEFAVLLPGGG
;
A
#
# COMPACT_ATOMS: atom_id res chain seq x y z
N MET A 1 37.60 -38.10 -15.66
CA MET A 1 36.31 -37.42 -15.93
C MET A 1 35.51 -37.08 -14.68
N PHE A 2 35.28 -38.04 -13.75
CA PHE A 2 34.48 -37.83 -12.53
C PHE A 2 34.95 -36.62 -11.69
N ASN A 3 36.28 -36.51 -11.44
CA ASN A 3 36.88 -35.41 -10.69
C ASN A 3 36.90 -34.06 -11.45
N LEU A 4 36.69 -34.06 -12.79
CA LEU A 4 36.69 -32.89 -13.63
C LEU A 4 35.25 -32.33 -13.86
N ALA A 5 34.24 -33.04 -13.38
CA ALA A 5 32.86 -32.60 -13.50
C ALA A 5 32.66 -31.25 -12.76
N PRO A 6 31.95 -30.30 -13.37
CA PRO A 6 31.72 -28.98 -12.76
C PRO A 6 30.67 -29.01 -11.63
N VAL A 7 30.10 -30.17 -11.32
CA VAL A 7 29.07 -30.40 -10.32
C VAL A 7 29.58 -31.30 -9.22
N SER A 8 29.03 -31.19 -8.02
CA SER A 8 29.35 -32.06 -6.87
C SER A 8 28.74 -33.43 -7.09
N LEU A 9 29.58 -34.48 -7.11
CA LEU A 9 29.16 -35.84 -7.44
C LEU A 9 29.59 -36.85 -6.37
N TRP A 10 28.64 -37.74 -6.01
CA TRP A 10 28.87 -38.96 -5.24
C TRP A 10 28.50 -40.15 -6.11
N LEU A 11 29.28 -41.19 -6.03
CA LEU A 11 28.95 -42.53 -6.53
C LEU A 11 28.73 -43.44 -5.32
N GLU A 12 27.59 -44.07 -5.25
CA GLU A 12 27.15 -44.86 -4.11
C GLU A 12 26.69 -46.26 -4.54
N ASP A 13 26.71 -47.18 -3.58
CA ASP A 13 26.18 -48.52 -3.71
C ASP A 13 24.98 -48.68 -2.77
N TYR A 14 23.81 -48.92 -3.34
CA TYR A 14 22.53 -49.07 -2.65
C TYR A 14 22.06 -50.54 -2.64
N SER A 15 22.95 -51.51 -2.98
CA SER A 15 22.58 -52.92 -3.06
C SER A 15 22.06 -53.46 -1.73
N ALA A 16 22.69 -53.05 -0.61
CA ALA A 16 22.24 -53.42 0.74
C ALA A 16 20.89 -52.80 1.08
N LEU A 17 20.63 -51.55 0.65
CA LEU A 17 19.32 -50.88 0.82
C LEU A 17 18.22 -51.61 0.03
N LYS A 18 18.53 -52.02 -1.20
CA LYS A 18 17.59 -52.77 -2.03
C LYS A 18 17.23 -54.13 -1.39
N ALA A 19 18.21 -54.85 -0.87
CA ALA A 19 18.00 -56.12 -0.14
C ALA A 19 17.14 -55.87 1.13
N LEU A 20 17.35 -54.77 1.85
CA LEU A 20 16.55 -54.38 2.99
C LEU A 20 15.09 -54.09 2.57
N PHE A 21 14.86 -53.39 1.48
CA PHE A 21 13.52 -53.12 0.94
C PHE A 21 12.81 -54.40 0.48
N GLN A 22 13.53 -55.35 -0.11
CA GLN A 22 12.96 -56.65 -0.50
C GLN A 22 12.47 -57.43 0.72
N ARG A 23 13.27 -57.47 1.79
CA ARG A 23 12.91 -58.14 3.05
C ARG A 23 11.64 -57.50 3.65
N TRP A 24 11.56 -56.17 3.73
CA TRP A 24 10.39 -55.50 4.28
C TRP A 24 9.11 -55.75 3.45
N ARG A 25 9.24 -55.88 2.13
CA ARG A 25 8.11 -56.29 1.28
C ARG A 25 7.67 -57.73 1.58
N GLU A 26 8.60 -58.61 1.80
CA GLU A 26 8.30 -60.01 2.21
C GLU A 26 7.67 -60.07 3.60
N GLU A 27 7.99 -59.12 4.48
CA GLU A 27 7.39 -58.96 5.81
C GLU A 27 6.02 -58.24 5.76
N GLY A 28 5.55 -57.85 4.59
CA GLY A 28 4.22 -57.24 4.37
C GLY A 28 4.15 -55.75 4.57
N VAL A 29 5.28 -55.02 4.44
CA VAL A 29 5.29 -53.56 4.46
C VAL A 29 4.82 -53.04 3.10
N ASP A 30 3.63 -52.41 3.09
CA ASP A 30 3.08 -51.78 1.88
C ASP A 30 3.37 -50.27 1.86
N ASP A 31 3.29 -49.58 3.00
CA ASP A 31 3.54 -48.13 3.15
C ASP A 31 4.86 -47.91 3.89
N LEU A 32 5.92 -47.63 3.10
CA LEU A 32 7.25 -47.39 3.66
C LEU A 32 7.28 -46.10 4.49
N GLU A 33 6.55 -45.05 4.11
CA GLU A 33 6.56 -43.79 4.85
C GLU A 33 6.00 -43.98 6.26
N ALA A 34 4.83 -44.62 6.37
CA ALA A 34 4.23 -44.93 7.67
C ALA A 34 5.14 -45.86 8.52
N TYR A 35 5.78 -46.83 7.87
CA TYR A 35 6.69 -47.75 8.54
C TYR A 35 7.93 -47.09 9.13
N LEU A 36 8.59 -46.20 8.36
CA LEU A 36 9.78 -45.45 8.82
C LEU A 36 9.42 -44.40 9.89
N ARG A 37 8.21 -43.85 9.86
CA ARG A 37 7.74 -42.91 10.89
C ARG A 37 7.43 -43.57 12.22
N ALA A 38 7.04 -44.86 12.20
CA ALA A 38 6.71 -45.61 13.40
C ALA A 38 7.94 -45.93 14.25
N ASP A 39 9.10 -46.13 13.62
CA ASP A 39 10.36 -46.45 14.32
C ASP A 39 11.56 -45.71 13.67
N PRO A 40 12.07 -44.64 14.32
CA PRO A 40 13.23 -43.90 13.84
C PRO A 40 14.52 -44.73 13.65
N SER A 41 14.62 -45.91 14.30
CA SER A 41 15.79 -46.77 14.14
C SER A 41 15.88 -47.40 12.75
N LEU A 42 14.74 -47.53 12.04
CA LEU A 42 14.70 -48.03 10.67
C LEU A 42 15.36 -47.07 9.69
N LEU A 43 15.23 -45.76 9.94
CA LEU A 43 15.91 -44.75 9.11
C LEU A 43 17.44 -44.86 9.27
N ALA A 44 17.91 -45.10 10.47
CA ALA A 44 19.34 -45.34 10.71
C ALA A 44 19.83 -46.62 10.00
N GLN A 45 18.99 -47.69 9.93
CA GLN A 45 19.31 -48.91 9.16
C GLN A 45 19.42 -48.61 7.65
N CYS A 46 18.50 -47.80 7.11
CA CYS A 46 18.58 -47.37 5.71
C CYS A 46 19.86 -46.58 5.44
N SER A 47 20.18 -45.61 6.30
CA SER A 47 21.41 -44.81 6.16
C SER A 47 22.67 -45.67 6.22
N ALA A 48 22.73 -46.67 7.10
CA ALA A 48 23.85 -47.62 7.21
C ALA A 48 23.97 -48.56 6.00
N ALA A 49 22.87 -48.76 5.26
CA ALA A 49 22.85 -49.56 4.04
C ALA A 49 23.32 -48.79 2.78
N LEU A 50 23.52 -47.50 2.89
CA LEU A 50 24.09 -46.67 1.83
C LEU A 50 25.60 -46.63 1.93
N ARG A 51 26.30 -47.02 0.87
CA ARG A 51 27.75 -47.08 0.86
C ARG A 51 28.34 -46.12 -0.16
N VAL A 52 29.09 -45.14 0.30
CA VAL A 52 29.83 -44.21 -0.58
C VAL A 52 31.00 -44.91 -1.22
N LEU A 53 31.03 -45.01 -2.55
CA LEU A 53 32.09 -45.59 -3.33
C LEU A 53 33.16 -44.56 -3.71
N GLN A 54 32.73 -43.42 -4.20
CA GLN A 54 33.60 -42.34 -4.65
C GLN A 54 32.92 -40.98 -4.54
N VAL A 55 33.69 -39.96 -4.19
CA VAL A 55 33.28 -38.56 -4.25
C VAL A 55 34.26 -37.78 -5.13
N ASN A 56 33.79 -36.73 -5.79
CA ASN A 56 34.68 -35.83 -6.54
C ASN A 56 35.18 -34.67 -5.65
N GLN A 57 36.17 -33.93 -6.13
CA GLN A 57 36.75 -32.81 -5.39
C GLN A 57 35.69 -31.75 -5.02
N ARG A 58 34.70 -31.51 -5.89
CA ARG A 58 33.62 -30.54 -5.65
C ARG A 58 32.79 -30.86 -4.41
N ILE A 59 32.56 -32.16 -4.12
CA ILE A 59 31.89 -32.59 -2.89
C ILE A 59 32.74 -32.26 -1.65
N LEU A 60 34.04 -32.51 -1.71
CA LEU A 60 34.94 -32.19 -0.61
C LEU A 60 34.97 -30.70 -0.32
N ASP A 61 35.04 -29.89 -1.38
CA ASP A 61 34.98 -28.42 -1.26
C ASP A 61 33.64 -27.94 -0.70
N LEU A 62 32.51 -28.49 -1.17
CA LEU A 62 31.17 -28.14 -0.71
C LEU A 62 30.99 -28.38 0.78
N PHE A 63 31.40 -29.54 1.25
CA PHE A 63 31.29 -29.96 2.66
C PHE A 63 32.46 -29.55 3.54
N ALA A 64 33.46 -28.83 3.01
CA ALA A 64 34.69 -28.46 3.69
C ALA A 64 35.41 -29.69 4.29
N ALA A 65 35.41 -30.79 3.57
CA ALA A 65 36.06 -32.02 3.98
C ALA A 65 37.47 -32.09 3.36
N PRO A 66 38.52 -32.50 4.11
CA PRO A 66 39.87 -32.61 3.58
C PRO A 66 40.04 -33.76 2.60
N ASP A 67 39.29 -34.85 2.81
CA ASP A 67 39.31 -36.04 1.99
C ASP A 67 38.05 -36.90 2.14
N GLN A 68 37.88 -37.91 1.27
CA GLN A 68 36.72 -38.79 1.28
C GLN A 68 36.60 -39.59 2.57
N VAL A 69 37.71 -40.01 3.18
CA VAL A 69 37.71 -40.82 4.40
C VAL A 69 37.11 -40.03 5.57
N THR A 70 37.55 -38.79 5.72
CA THR A 70 37.02 -37.87 6.74
C THR A 70 35.56 -37.54 6.47
N LEU A 71 35.19 -37.31 5.22
CA LEU A 71 33.80 -37.02 4.84
C LEU A 71 32.86 -38.15 5.22
N VAL A 72 33.24 -39.41 4.86
CA VAL A 72 32.43 -40.61 5.15
C VAL A 72 32.34 -40.87 6.64
N ALA A 73 33.45 -40.68 7.38
CA ALA A 73 33.46 -40.88 8.83
C ALA A 73 32.54 -39.87 9.58
N GLN A 74 32.27 -38.72 8.98
CA GLN A 74 31.48 -37.61 9.57
C GLN A 74 30.13 -37.40 8.89
N LEU A 75 29.60 -38.33 8.11
CA LEU A 75 28.30 -38.23 7.45
C LEU A 75 27.17 -37.89 8.41
N GLY A 76 27.20 -38.35 9.65
CA GLY A 76 26.22 -38.00 10.67
C GLY A 76 26.18 -36.51 11.08
N GLN A 77 27.27 -35.74 10.80
CA GLN A 77 27.30 -34.32 11.00
C GLN A 77 26.72 -33.56 9.77
N ILE A 78 26.82 -34.15 8.59
CA ILE A 78 26.29 -33.63 7.34
C ILE A 78 24.80 -33.86 7.27
N PHE A 79 24.35 -35.05 7.65
CA PHE A 79 22.98 -35.54 7.60
C PHE A 79 22.34 -35.50 8.99
N ARG A 80 21.99 -34.30 9.45
CA ARG A 80 21.37 -34.09 10.76
C ARG A 80 20.12 -33.20 10.63
N ASP A 81 19.36 -33.11 11.70
CA ASP A 81 18.22 -32.23 11.87
C ASP A 81 17.18 -32.36 10.74
N ASP A 82 17.03 -31.33 9.93
CA ASP A 82 16.01 -31.22 8.86
C ASP A 82 16.18 -32.26 7.74
N MET A 83 17.34 -32.88 7.62
CA MET A 83 17.61 -33.85 6.57
C MET A 83 16.81 -35.16 6.72
N HIS A 84 16.43 -35.53 7.95
CA HIS A 84 15.65 -36.76 8.17
C HIS A 84 14.35 -36.80 7.36
N HIS A 85 13.68 -35.66 7.21
CA HIS A 85 12.45 -35.56 6.40
C HIS A 85 12.73 -35.72 4.90
N SER A 86 13.86 -35.24 4.43
CA SER A 86 14.25 -35.34 3.02
C SER A 86 14.66 -36.78 2.69
N LEU A 87 15.40 -37.42 3.58
CA LEU A 87 15.81 -38.82 3.41
C LEU A 87 14.62 -39.77 3.35
N VAL A 88 13.59 -39.59 4.20
CA VAL A 88 12.36 -40.39 4.11
C VAL A 88 11.73 -40.27 2.72
N ARG A 89 11.61 -39.06 2.18
CA ARG A 89 11.06 -38.83 0.83
C ARG A 89 11.89 -39.49 -0.26
N GLU A 90 13.22 -39.50 -0.13
CA GLU A 90 14.12 -40.15 -1.08
C GLU A 90 13.95 -41.67 -1.05
N LEU A 91 13.90 -42.27 0.15
CA LEU A 91 13.68 -43.70 0.35
C LEU A 91 12.32 -44.16 -0.20
N VAL A 92 11.27 -43.36 0.00
CA VAL A 92 9.92 -43.65 -0.56
C VAL A 92 9.93 -43.63 -2.08
N GLN A 93 10.63 -42.69 -2.73
CA GLN A 93 10.74 -42.69 -4.19
C GLN A 93 11.46 -43.95 -4.73
N LEU A 94 12.53 -44.36 -4.08
CA LEU A 94 13.21 -45.62 -4.42
C LEU A 94 12.34 -46.86 -4.16
N TRP A 95 11.56 -46.85 -3.06
CA TRP A 95 10.58 -47.88 -2.76
C TRP A 95 9.51 -48.02 -3.84
N GLU A 96 9.01 -46.87 -4.37
CA GLU A 96 8.06 -46.81 -5.47
C GLU A 96 8.65 -47.24 -6.82
N GLY A 97 9.97 -47.55 -6.88
CA GLY A 97 10.67 -47.98 -8.08
C GLY A 97 11.15 -46.83 -8.98
N ARG A 98 11.21 -45.60 -8.45
CA ARG A 98 11.78 -44.46 -9.19
C ARG A 98 13.30 -44.55 -9.18
N LEU A 99 13.89 -44.78 -10.34
CA LEU A 99 15.34 -44.91 -10.50
C LEU A 99 16.04 -43.57 -10.76
N GLU A 100 15.28 -42.51 -10.95
CA GLU A 100 15.76 -41.11 -11.12
C GLU A 100 14.77 -40.14 -10.46
N TYR A 101 15.31 -39.26 -9.63
CA TYR A 101 14.50 -38.21 -8.95
C TYR A 101 15.38 -37.04 -8.50
N SER A 102 14.72 -35.90 -8.23
CA SER A 102 15.33 -34.69 -7.72
C SER A 102 14.54 -34.15 -6.52
N ASN A 103 15.26 -33.82 -5.43
CA ASN A 103 14.67 -33.23 -4.23
C ASN A 103 15.50 -32.06 -3.72
N GLU A 104 14.87 -31.17 -2.99
CA GLU A 104 15.58 -30.14 -2.22
C GLU A 104 15.74 -30.64 -0.78
N SER A 105 16.93 -30.48 -0.23
CA SER A 105 17.32 -30.93 1.08
C SER A 105 18.20 -29.93 1.80
N VAL A 106 18.34 -30.08 3.10
CA VAL A 106 19.26 -29.31 3.94
C VAL A 106 20.37 -30.18 4.41
N ASN A 107 21.60 -29.82 4.11
CA ASN A 107 22.78 -30.49 4.60
C ASN A 107 23.64 -29.50 5.41
N TYR A 108 24.65 -30.01 6.10
CA TYR A 108 25.57 -29.19 6.87
C TYR A 108 27.02 -29.50 6.46
N ALA A 109 27.80 -28.49 6.17
CA ALA A 109 29.21 -28.66 5.95
C ALA A 109 29.94 -28.96 7.29
N LEU A 110 31.11 -29.58 7.24
CA LEU A 110 31.91 -29.93 8.43
C LEU A 110 32.40 -28.69 9.20
N ASP A 111 32.44 -27.51 8.56
CA ASP A 111 32.70 -26.24 9.20
C ASP A 111 31.47 -25.61 9.89
N GLY A 112 30.33 -26.31 9.86
CA GLY A 112 29.08 -25.90 10.48
C GLY A 112 28.13 -25.07 9.61
N ARG A 113 28.51 -24.73 8.38
CA ARG A 113 27.62 -23.99 7.45
C ARG A 113 26.41 -24.86 7.09
N ARG A 114 25.23 -24.28 7.14
CA ARG A 114 24.00 -24.82 6.59
C ARG A 114 23.99 -24.64 5.07
N LEU A 115 23.71 -25.73 4.36
CA LEU A 115 23.65 -25.77 2.90
C LEU A 115 22.23 -26.18 2.49
N ASP A 116 21.55 -25.35 1.73
CA ASP A 116 20.35 -25.74 1.00
C ASP A 116 20.82 -26.37 -0.32
N VAL A 117 20.54 -27.64 -0.53
CA VAL A 117 21.05 -28.39 -1.68
C VAL A 117 19.93 -29.01 -2.49
N ARG A 118 20.08 -28.99 -3.83
CA ARG A 118 19.29 -29.83 -4.71
C ARG A 118 20.03 -31.12 -4.94
N VAL A 119 19.41 -32.23 -4.52
CA VAL A 119 19.94 -33.59 -4.64
C VAL A 119 19.28 -34.26 -5.84
N ASN A 120 20.06 -34.67 -6.83
CA ASN A 120 19.57 -35.46 -7.94
C ASN A 120 20.17 -36.86 -7.81
N VAL A 121 19.34 -37.87 -7.77
CA VAL A 121 19.71 -39.26 -7.64
C VAL A 121 19.35 -40.02 -8.91
N ARG A 122 20.28 -40.84 -9.38
CA ARG A 122 20.05 -41.68 -10.55
C ARG A 122 20.77 -43.00 -10.43
N VAL A 123 20.01 -44.09 -10.54
CA VAL A 123 20.61 -45.43 -10.72
C VAL A 123 21.23 -45.50 -12.11
N LEU A 124 22.51 -45.87 -12.20
CA LEU A 124 23.21 -45.87 -13.49
C LEU A 124 22.73 -47.03 -14.39
N PRO A 125 22.75 -46.82 -15.72
CA PRO A 125 22.36 -47.85 -16.67
C PRO A 125 23.15 -49.15 -16.50
N GLY A 126 22.40 -50.26 -16.47
CA GLY A 126 22.95 -51.61 -16.22
C GLY A 126 23.04 -52.01 -14.74
N HIS A 127 22.60 -51.12 -13.82
CA HIS A 127 22.58 -51.36 -12.38
C HIS A 127 21.17 -51.25 -11.77
N GLU A 128 20.13 -51.28 -12.62
CA GLU A 128 18.74 -51.11 -12.20
C GLU A 128 18.23 -52.29 -11.35
N GLU A 129 18.81 -53.49 -11.59
CA GLU A 129 18.41 -54.70 -10.88
C GLU A 129 19.12 -54.89 -9.52
N ASP A 130 20.28 -54.27 -9.32
CA ASP A 130 21.06 -54.47 -8.10
C ASP A 130 21.31 -53.20 -7.29
N TRP A 131 21.12 -52.00 -7.89
CA TRP A 131 21.43 -50.67 -7.36
C TRP A 131 22.89 -50.54 -6.87
N SER A 132 23.79 -51.32 -7.41
CA SER A 132 25.19 -51.31 -7.01
C SER A 132 25.95 -50.03 -7.45
N ARG A 133 25.36 -49.22 -8.35
CA ARG A 133 25.92 -47.95 -8.75
C ARG A 133 24.82 -46.89 -8.91
N VAL A 134 24.80 -45.98 -7.95
CA VAL A 134 23.86 -44.83 -7.93
C VAL A 134 24.68 -43.55 -7.97
N LEU A 135 24.39 -42.70 -8.91
CA LEU A 135 25.01 -41.40 -9.02
C LEU A 135 24.11 -40.37 -8.30
N VAL A 136 24.69 -39.68 -7.34
CA VAL A 136 24.07 -38.56 -6.66
C VAL A 136 24.81 -37.29 -7.02
N SER A 137 24.10 -36.27 -7.51
CA SER A 137 24.66 -34.94 -7.70
C SER A 137 24.03 -33.93 -6.75
N LEU A 138 24.86 -33.06 -6.18
CA LEU A 138 24.43 -32.01 -5.30
C LEU A 138 24.75 -30.66 -5.92
N GLU A 139 23.74 -29.81 -5.94
CA GLU A 139 23.85 -28.41 -6.33
C GLU A 139 23.58 -27.54 -5.11
N ASP A 140 24.52 -26.67 -4.74
CA ASP A 140 24.33 -25.69 -3.69
C ASP A 140 23.39 -24.59 -4.18
N ILE A 141 22.17 -24.56 -3.63
CA ILE A 141 21.14 -23.57 -3.93
C ILE A 141 20.93 -22.57 -2.79
N THR A 142 21.84 -22.56 -1.80
CA THR A 142 21.72 -21.74 -0.58
C THR A 142 21.54 -20.27 -0.92
N ARG A 143 22.39 -19.74 -1.81
CA ARG A 143 22.30 -18.34 -2.24
C ARG A 143 20.98 -18.05 -2.97
N GLN A 144 20.60 -18.93 -3.89
CA GLN A 144 19.33 -18.79 -4.64
C GLN A 144 18.13 -18.77 -3.69
N MET A 145 18.10 -19.65 -2.69
CA MET A 145 17.03 -19.70 -1.68
C MET A 145 17.01 -18.44 -0.80
N GLN A 146 18.19 -17.96 -0.38
CA GLN A 146 18.32 -16.73 0.41
C GLN A 146 17.85 -15.52 -0.37
N ASP A 147 18.29 -15.36 -1.63
CA ASP A 147 17.89 -14.26 -2.50
C ASP A 147 16.38 -14.26 -2.76
N ALA A 148 15.81 -15.44 -3.03
CA ALA A 148 14.35 -15.60 -3.21
C ALA A 148 13.57 -15.25 -1.93
N LEU A 149 14.05 -15.68 -0.75
CA LEU A 149 13.42 -15.35 0.52
C LEU A 149 13.52 -13.86 0.84
N GLN A 150 14.68 -13.26 0.57
CA GLN A 150 14.89 -11.82 0.76
C GLN A 150 13.96 -10.99 -0.16
N LEU A 151 13.85 -11.39 -1.43
CA LEU A 151 12.94 -10.74 -2.39
C LEU A 151 11.49 -10.82 -1.89
N ARG A 152 11.02 -12.01 -1.52
CA ARG A 152 9.67 -12.20 -0.98
C ARG A 152 9.40 -11.34 0.26
N ARG A 153 10.35 -11.27 1.19
CA ARG A 153 10.23 -10.42 2.38
C ARG A 153 10.15 -8.95 2.01
N SER A 154 10.98 -8.50 1.06
CA SER A 154 10.98 -7.12 0.58
C SER A 154 9.64 -6.76 -0.10
N GLU A 155 9.13 -7.65 -0.95
CA GLU A 155 7.82 -7.49 -1.61
C GLU A 155 6.67 -7.44 -0.60
N GLN A 156 6.65 -8.36 0.38
CA GLN A 156 5.62 -8.38 1.43
C GLN A 156 5.68 -7.12 2.29
N TYR A 157 6.88 -6.66 2.63
CA TYR A 157 7.09 -5.43 3.40
C TYR A 157 6.59 -4.19 2.61
N ALA A 158 7.02 -4.04 1.36
CA ALA A 158 6.58 -2.92 0.51
C ALA A 158 5.06 -2.94 0.30
N ARG A 159 4.48 -4.11 0.04
CA ARG A 159 3.03 -4.27 -0.10
C ARG A 159 2.29 -3.94 1.19
N GLY A 160 2.81 -4.36 2.34
CA GLY A 160 2.23 -4.03 3.64
C GLY A 160 2.25 -2.52 3.93
N LEU A 161 3.35 -1.84 3.63
CA LEU A 161 3.45 -0.38 3.77
C LEU A 161 2.45 0.35 2.87
N PHE A 162 2.25 -0.11 1.65
CA PHE A 162 1.25 0.45 0.75
C PHE A 162 -0.17 0.19 1.22
N GLU A 163 -0.52 -1.07 1.47
CA GLU A 163 -1.89 -1.50 1.75
C GLU A 163 -2.42 -0.94 3.08
N TYR A 164 -1.57 -0.91 4.13
CA TYR A 164 -1.94 -0.44 5.48
C TYR A 164 -1.50 0.99 5.79
N SER A 165 -1.08 1.76 4.79
CA SER A 165 -0.81 3.19 4.96
C SER A 165 -2.06 3.92 5.47
N PRO A 166 -1.97 4.79 6.49
CA PRO A 166 -3.09 5.61 6.94
C PRO A 166 -3.46 6.74 5.98
N VAL A 167 -2.73 6.87 4.87
CA VAL A 167 -2.97 7.83 3.80
C VAL A 167 -3.52 7.08 2.59
N SER A 168 -4.55 7.63 1.96
CA SER A 168 -5.05 7.11 0.67
C SER A 168 -3.98 7.22 -0.39
N LEU A 169 -3.57 6.08 -0.96
CA LEU A 169 -2.53 5.98 -1.97
C LEU A 169 -3.08 5.40 -3.27
N TRP A 170 -2.73 6.04 -4.38
CA TRP A 170 -3.06 5.61 -5.74
C TRP A 170 -1.77 5.45 -6.53
N VAL A 171 -1.65 4.36 -7.23
CA VAL A 171 -0.59 4.12 -8.21
C VAL A 171 -1.23 4.17 -9.59
N GLU A 172 -0.72 5.04 -10.43
CA GLU A 172 -1.31 5.32 -11.74
C GLU A 172 -0.25 5.32 -12.85
N ASP A 173 -0.71 5.06 -14.07
CA ASP A 173 0.07 5.14 -15.29
C ASP A 173 -0.43 6.36 -16.12
N PHE A 174 0.45 7.33 -16.29
CA PHE A 174 0.24 8.57 -17.04
C PHE A 174 0.98 8.57 -18.40
N SER A 175 1.46 7.42 -18.85
CA SER A 175 2.24 7.33 -20.09
C SER A 175 1.48 7.84 -21.32
N THR A 176 0.19 7.52 -21.40
CA THR A 176 -0.67 8.03 -22.50
C THR A 176 -0.82 9.54 -22.43
N ILE A 177 -0.96 10.11 -21.20
CA ILE A 177 -1.03 11.56 -21.02
C ILE A 177 0.26 12.23 -21.46
N LYS A 178 1.42 11.64 -21.09
CA LYS A 178 2.73 12.10 -21.55
C LYS A 178 2.81 12.16 -23.07
N MET A 179 2.40 11.09 -23.75
CA MET A 179 2.37 11.04 -25.21
C MET A 179 1.45 12.09 -25.82
N LEU A 180 0.27 12.35 -25.23
CA LEU A 180 -0.66 13.38 -25.66
C LEU A 180 -0.05 14.77 -25.55
N LEU A 181 0.60 15.09 -24.42
CA LEU A 181 1.28 16.37 -24.21
C LEU A 181 2.45 16.55 -25.19
N ASP A 182 3.25 15.52 -25.40
CA ASP A 182 4.36 15.55 -26.36
C ASP A 182 3.84 15.74 -27.81
N GLY A 183 2.69 15.15 -28.14
CA GLY A 183 2.02 15.37 -29.42
C GLY A 183 1.59 16.83 -29.62
N VAL A 184 1.08 17.48 -28.58
CA VAL A 184 0.75 18.92 -28.64
C VAL A 184 2.01 19.79 -28.79
N ARG A 185 3.09 19.45 -28.09
CA ARG A 185 4.41 20.11 -28.26
C ARG A 185 4.95 19.98 -29.68
N ALA A 186 4.85 18.78 -30.27
CA ALA A 186 5.32 18.52 -31.62
C ALA A 186 4.56 19.34 -32.69
N GLN A 187 3.32 19.78 -32.38
CA GLN A 187 2.54 20.68 -33.26
C GLN A 187 2.96 22.15 -33.13
N GLY A 188 3.97 22.46 -32.28
CA GLY A 188 4.49 23.82 -32.10
C GLY A 188 3.65 24.70 -31.17
N ILE A 189 2.75 24.13 -30.39
CA ILE A 189 1.97 24.87 -29.40
C ILE A 189 2.90 25.27 -28.25
N ALA A 190 3.09 26.57 -28.04
CA ALA A 190 3.89 27.12 -26.95
C ALA A 190 3.02 27.53 -25.74
N ASP A 191 1.86 28.13 -25.99
CA ASP A 191 0.90 28.57 -24.95
C ASP A 191 -0.12 27.45 -24.69
N PHE A 192 0.26 26.51 -23.83
CA PHE A 192 -0.60 25.39 -23.47
C PHE A 192 -1.83 25.81 -22.65
N LYS A 193 -1.72 26.89 -21.87
CA LYS A 193 -2.86 27.44 -21.11
C LYS A 193 -3.97 27.93 -22.04
N THR A 194 -3.62 28.66 -23.10
CA THR A 194 -4.58 29.05 -24.11
C THR A 194 -5.11 27.86 -24.90
N PHE A 195 -4.25 26.88 -25.23
CA PHE A 195 -4.68 25.65 -25.86
C PHE A 195 -5.78 24.94 -25.06
N LEU A 196 -5.61 24.74 -23.75
CA LEU A 196 -6.62 24.10 -22.89
C LEU A 196 -7.95 24.87 -22.83
N LYS A 197 -7.90 26.20 -22.90
CA LYS A 197 -9.13 27.02 -22.93
C LYS A 197 -9.93 26.84 -24.23
N VAL A 198 -9.23 26.67 -25.35
CA VAL A 198 -9.85 26.50 -26.67
C VAL A 198 -10.29 25.06 -26.90
N HIS A 199 -9.61 24.10 -26.25
CA HIS A 199 -9.80 22.66 -26.38
C HIS A 199 -10.14 21.99 -25.03
N PRO A 200 -11.30 22.31 -24.40
CA PRO A 200 -11.66 21.69 -23.12
C PRO A 200 -11.85 20.17 -23.22
N GLU A 201 -12.18 19.66 -24.42
CA GLU A 201 -12.25 18.22 -24.71
C GLU A 201 -10.93 17.49 -24.51
N PHE A 202 -9.79 18.18 -24.64
CA PHE A 202 -8.47 17.62 -24.41
C PHE A 202 -8.28 17.23 -22.93
N VAL A 203 -8.76 18.05 -22.00
CA VAL A 203 -8.75 17.75 -20.56
C VAL A 203 -9.56 16.49 -20.28
N SER A 204 -10.78 16.41 -20.82
CA SER A 204 -11.65 15.25 -20.65
C SER A 204 -11.04 13.99 -21.23
N ARG A 205 -10.37 14.10 -22.39
CA ARG A 205 -9.64 12.99 -22.99
C ARG A 205 -8.49 12.52 -22.08
N CYS A 206 -7.66 13.43 -21.59
CA CYS A 206 -6.58 13.08 -20.67
C CYS A 206 -7.09 12.39 -19.40
N MET A 207 -8.22 12.86 -18.83
CA MET A 207 -8.84 12.21 -17.66
C MET A 207 -9.27 10.75 -17.95
N GLN A 208 -9.76 10.47 -19.16
CA GLN A 208 -10.15 9.12 -19.57
C GLN A 208 -8.96 8.18 -19.81
N GLU A 209 -7.79 8.73 -20.09
CA GLU A 209 -6.55 7.99 -20.35
C GLU A 209 -5.76 7.68 -19.07
N ILE A 210 -6.18 8.19 -17.91
CA ILE A 210 -5.58 7.83 -16.62
C ILE A 210 -5.85 6.34 -16.35
N ARG A 211 -4.79 5.58 -16.22
CA ARG A 211 -4.89 4.17 -15.87
C ARG A 211 -4.50 3.96 -14.41
N VAL A 212 -5.47 3.67 -13.57
CA VAL A 212 -5.22 3.28 -12.18
C VAL A 212 -4.66 1.86 -12.15
N ILE A 213 -3.44 1.70 -11.64
CA ILE A 213 -2.75 0.41 -11.48
C ILE A 213 -3.18 -0.23 -10.16
N ASP A 214 -3.13 0.53 -9.06
CA ASP A 214 -3.51 0.04 -7.74
C ASP A 214 -3.96 1.17 -6.81
N VAL A 215 -4.74 0.81 -5.79
CA VAL A 215 -5.14 1.68 -4.68
C VAL A 215 -5.07 0.89 -3.38
N ASN A 216 -4.77 1.56 -2.26
CA ASN A 216 -4.67 0.92 -0.96
C ASN A 216 -6.02 0.87 -0.21
N GLN A 217 -6.04 0.20 0.94
CA GLN A 217 -7.23 0.05 1.77
C GLN A 217 -7.81 1.40 2.23
N GLN A 218 -6.97 2.36 2.61
CA GLN A 218 -7.40 3.69 3.03
C GLN A 218 -8.15 4.44 1.92
N THR A 219 -7.80 4.21 0.67
CA THR A 219 -8.54 4.76 -0.48
C THR A 219 -9.97 4.22 -0.52
N LEU A 220 -10.16 2.92 -0.30
CA LEU A 220 -11.50 2.30 -0.29
C LEU A 220 -12.36 2.88 0.84
N GLU A 221 -11.78 3.05 2.02
CA GLU A 221 -12.46 3.64 3.19
C GLU A 221 -12.84 5.10 2.94
N MET A 222 -11.92 5.92 2.42
CA MET A 222 -12.14 7.34 2.13
C MET A 222 -13.32 7.56 1.17
N PHE A 223 -13.44 6.74 0.14
CA PHE A 223 -14.49 6.87 -0.87
C PHE A 223 -15.72 5.98 -0.63
N GLY A 224 -15.72 5.16 0.43
CA GLY A 224 -16.82 4.25 0.76
C GLY A 224 -16.97 3.08 -0.24
N ALA A 225 -15.86 2.63 -0.83
CA ALA A 225 -15.84 1.54 -1.77
C ALA A 225 -15.70 0.17 -1.07
N ARG A 226 -16.41 -0.85 -1.58
CA ARG A 226 -16.37 -2.21 -1.02
C ARG A 226 -15.17 -3.02 -1.51
N SER A 227 -14.60 -2.65 -2.65
CA SER A 227 -13.45 -3.28 -3.28
C SER A 227 -12.80 -2.32 -4.28
N LYS A 228 -11.57 -2.65 -4.71
CA LYS A 228 -10.87 -1.91 -5.78
C LYS A 228 -11.71 -1.87 -7.06
N ASP A 229 -12.24 -2.99 -7.51
CA ASP A 229 -13.10 -3.05 -8.69
C ASP A 229 -14.36 -2.20 -8.55
N HIS A 230 -14.97 -2.18 -7.36
CA HIS A 230 -16.12 -1.33 -7.09
C HIS A 230 -15.76 0.15 -7.22
N LEU A 231 -14.62 0.58 -6.72
CA LEU A 231 -14.13 1.95 -6.87
C LEU A 231 -13.84 2.29 -8.33
N LEU A 232 -13.05 1.45 -9.01
CA LEU A 232 -12.60 1.70 -10.38
C LEU A 232 -13.76 1.76 -11.38
N ASN A 233 -14.80 0.94 -11.21
CA ASN A 233 -15.99 0.97 -12.04
C ASN A 233 -16.90 2.20 -11.77
N ASN A 234 -16.64 2.98 -10.72
CA ASN A 234 -17.45 4.13 -10.31
C ASN A 234 -16.62 5.43 -10.19
N LEU A 235 -15.45 5.52 -10.80
CA LEU A 235 -14.57 6.69 -10.73
C LEU A 235 -15.26 7.98 -11.19
N SER A 236 -16.19 7.93 -12.13
CA SER A 236 -16.96 9.09 -12.58
C SER A 236 -17.86 9.70 -11.49
N GLN A 237 -18.21 8.92 -10.46
CA GLN A 237 -18.95 9.43 -9.30
C GLN A 237 -18.01 10.13 -8.29
N VAL A 238 -16.76 9.68 -8.21
CA VAL A 238 -15.71 10.25 -7.35
C VAL A 238 -15.15 11.53 -7.95
N PHE A 239 -14.85 11.50 -9.24
CA PHE A 239 -14.25 12.61 -10.00
C PHE A 239 -15.31 13.38 -10.80
N ARG A 240 -16.00 14.30 -10.15
CA ARG A 240 -17.05 15.13 -10.74
C ARG A 240 -16.91 16.59 -10.29
N GLY A 241 -17.75 17.48 -10.85
CA GLY A 241 -17.77 18.90 -10.48
C GLY A 241 -16.51 19.63 -10.95
N GLU A 242 -15.83 20.32 -10.06
CA GLU A 242 -14.65 21.16 -10.32
C GLU A 242 -13.38 20.37 -10.68
N MET A 243 -13.45 19.04 -10.74
CA MET A 243 -12.29 18.19 -11.02
C MET A 243 -11.62 18.50 -12.35
N ALA A 244 -12.40 18.85 -13.39
CA ALA A 244 -11.85 19.16 -14.71
C ALA A 244 -10.96 20.41 -14.69
N GLU A 245 -11.32 21.43 -13.90
CA GLU A 245 -10.51 22.65 -13.75
C GLU A 245 -9.21 22.35 -13.01
N SER A 246 -9.31 21.63 -11.89
CA SER A 246 -8.14 21.22 -11.11
C SER A 246 -7.18 20.32 -11.92
N PHE A 247 -7.74 19.43 -12.75
CA PHE A 247 -6.93 18.58 -13.62
C PHE A 247 -6.30 19.35 -14.77
N ALA A 248 -6.97 20.37 -15.32
CA ALA A 248 -6.37 21.28 -16.31
C ALA A 248 -5.15 22.02 -15.75
N GLU A 249 -5.21 22.46 -14.49
CA GLU A 249 -4.06 23.05 -13.80
C GLU A 249 -2.94 22.01 -13.60
N GLN A 250 -3.28 20.76 -13.29
CA GLN A 250 -2.30 19.67 -13.19
C GLN A 250 -1.60 19.40 -14.52
N LEU A 251 -2.34 19.38 -15.62
CA LEU A 251 -1.76 19.24 -16.96
C LEU A 251 -0.84 20.41 -17.30
N GLN A 252 -1.20 21.65 -16.89
CA GLN A 252 -0.34 22.82 -17.08
C GLN A 252 0.99 22.67 -16.31
N ASP A 253 0.93 22.23 -15.05
CA ASP A 253 2.14 21.98 -14.25
C ASP A 253 3.01 20.88 -14.88
N LEU A 254 2.41 19.78 -15.36
CA LEU A 254 3.11 18.73 -16.10
C LEU A 254 3.72 19.23 -17.41
N TRP A 255 3.00 20.10 -18.12
CA TRP A 255 3.55 20.77 -19.31
C TRP A 255 4.78 21.60 -18.99
N GLU A 256 4.82 22.27 -17.86
CA GLU A 256 5.95 23.06 -17.37
C GLU A 256 7.09 22.19 -16.80
N GLY A 257 6.92 20.87 -16.79
CA GLY A 257 7.92 19.91 -16.30
C GLY A 257 7.87 19.68 -14.78
N LYS A 258 6.82 20.13 -14.10
CA LYS A 258 6.62 19.89 -12.67
C LYS A 258 6.06 18.50 -12.44
N THR A 259 6.94 17.54 -12.20
CA THR A 259 6.61 16.13 -11.96
C THR A 259 6.22 15.82 -10.51
N ALA A 260 6.34 16.79 -9.60
CA ALA A 260 5.84 16.75 -8.23
C ALA A 260 4.94 17.95 -7.98
N GLN A 261 3.72 17.73 -7.52
CA GLN A 261 2.70 18.77 -7.35
C GLN A 261 1.90 18.53 -6.08
N GLN A 262 1.33 19.60 -5.52
CA GLN A 262 0.37 19.50 -4.41
C GLN A 262 -0.74 20.53 -4.60
N ARG A 263 -1.98 20.15 -4.26
CA ARG A 263 -3.14 21.03 -4.36
C ARG A 263 -4.28 20.57 -3.45
N GLU A 264 -5.18 21.47 -3.14
CA GLU A 264 -6.45 21.12 -2.49
C GLU A 264 -7.52 20.93 -3.57
N VAL A 265 -8.21 19.80 -3.52
CA VAL A 265 -9.28 19.44 -4.47
C VAL A 265 -10.50 18.95 -3.70
N THR A 266 -11.65 18.98 -4.36
CA THR A 266 -12.89 18.38 -3.82
C THR A 266 -13.28 17.21 -4.68
N ASN A 267 -13.29 16.01 -4.07
CA ASN A 267 -13.82 14.79 -4.66
C ASN A 267 -15.10 14.38 -3.92
N TYR A 268 -15.72 13.29 -4.36
CA TYR A 268 -16.96 12.84 -3.76
C TYR A 268 -16.86 11.36 -3.38
N SER A 269 -17.40 11.00 -2.22
CA SER A 269 -17.57 9.61 -1.86
C SER A 269 -18.62 8.95 -2.77
N LEU A 270 -18.65 7.61 -2.80
CA LEU A 270 -19.70 6.87 -3.53
C LEU A 270 -21.08 7.03 -2.91
N SER A 271 -21.20 7.53 -1.66
CA SER A 271 -22.47 7.99 -1.06
C SER A 271 -22.88 9.38 -1.52
N GLY A 272 -22.01 10.12 -2.21
CA GLY A 272 -22.28 11.46 -2.73
C GLY A 272 -21.82 12.60 -1.84
N ASP A 273 -21.17 12.32 -0.71
CA ASP A 273 -20.64 13.32 0.21
C ASP A 273 -19.39 13.98 -0.37
N ALA A 274 -19.27 15.30 -0.22
CA ALA A 274 -18.07 16.04 -0.61
C ALA A 274 -16.92 15.74 0.35
N VAL A 275 -15.77 15.36 -0.18
CA VAL A 275 -14.52 15.11 0.54
C VAL A 275 -13.50 16.15 0.08
N HIS A 276 -13.09 17.04 0.99
CA HIS A 276 -12.02 17.99 0.72
C HIS A 276 -10.68 17.29 0.92
N ILE A 277 -9.84 17.34 -0.08
CA ILE A 277 -8.61 16.54 -0.15
C ILE A 277 -7.40 17.43 -0.36
N HIS A 278 -6.36 17.21 0.42
CA HIS A 278 -5.02 17.65 0.08
C HIS A 278 -4.35 16.55 -0.74
N MET A 279 -4.19 16.79 -2.03
CA MET A 279 -3.59 15.86 -2.99
C MET A 279 -2.12 16.18 -3.18
N GLN A 280 -1.29 15.15 -3.15
CA GLN A 280 0.10 15.19 -3.61
C GLN A 280 0.27 14.20 -4.76
N PHE A 281 0.82 14.68 -5.86
CA PHE A 281 1.12 13.92 -7.07
C PHE A 281 2.62 13.87 -7.28
N SER A 282 3.16 12.72 -7.64
CA SER A 282 4.59 12.57 -7.95
C SER A 282 4.83 11.49 -8.98
N VAL A 283 5.56 11.81 -10.04
CA VAL A 283 6.15 10.80 -10.94
C VAL A 283 7.31 10.14 -10.21
N LEU A 284 7.30 8.83 -10.09
CA LEU A 284 8.31 8.09 -9.32
C LEU A 284 9.67 8.05 -10.04
N GLY A 285 10.74 7.91 -9.24
CA GLY A 285 12.12 7.83 -9.73
C GLY A 285 12.30 6.70 -10.75
N GLY A 286 12.96 7.00 -11.87
CA GLY A 286 13.13 6.06 -12.97
C GLY A 286 12.01 6.06 -14.02
N HIS A 287 10.91 6.79 -13.79
CA HIS A 287 9.75 6.91 -14.70
C HIS A 287 9.49 8.33 -15.16
N GLN A 288 10.48 9.24 -15.01
CA GLN A 288 10.34 10.65 -15.40
C GLN A 288 10.22 10.86 -16.92
N ASP A 289 10.75 9.94 -17.69
CA ASP A 289 10.77 10.04 -19.17
C ASP A 289 9.45 9.58 -19.79
N ASP A 290 8.75 8.64 -19.16
CA ASP A 290 7.56 7.99 -19.70
C ASP A 290 6.28 8.18 -18.86
N TRP A 291 6.39 8.57 -17.58
CA TRP A 291 5.32 8.70 -16.59
C TRP A 291 4.50 7.42 -16.39
N SER A 292 5.11 6.27 -16.62
CA SER A 292 4.43 4.97 -16.49
C SER A 292 4.15 4.58 -15.04
N LEU A 293 4.73 5.29 -14.07
CA LEU A 293 4.50 5.07 -12.65
C LEU A 293 4.41 6.39 -11.88
N VAL A 294 3.21 6.69 -11.44
CA VAL A 294 2.84 7.89 -10.68
C VAL A 294 2.24 7.48 -9.35
N LEU A 295 2.62 8.17 -8.29
CA LEU A 295 2.03 8.03 -6.97
C LEU A 295 1.21 9.28 -6.63
N LEU A 296 -0.07 9.07 -6.26
CA LEU A 296 -0.88 10.09 -5.62
C LEU A 296 -1.08 9.70 -4.15
N SER A 297 -0.96 10.69 -3.27
CA SER A 297 -1.43 10.58 -1.89
C SER A 297 -2.55 11.58 -1.64
N LEU A 298 -3.62 11.12 -1.02
CA LEU A 298 -4.82 11.90 -0.75
C LEU A 298 -5.06 11.92 0.76
N VAL A 299 -5.06 13.11 1.34
CA VAL A 299 -5.36 13.32 2.76
C VAL A 299 -6.69 14.03 2.88
N ASP A 300 -7.65 13.43 3.58
CA ASP A 300 -8.93 14.06 3.88
C ASP A 300 -8.72 15.24 4.86
N ILE A 301 -9.04 16.44 4.39
CA ILE A 301 -8.98 17.69 5.15
C ILE A 301 -10.38 18.27 5.44
N THR A 302 -11.43 17.47 5.26
CA THR A 302 -12.83 17.93 5.42
C THR A 302 -13.10 18.43 6.83
N ALA A 303 -12.62 17.72 7.85
CA ALA A 303 -12.77 18.16 9.23
C ALA A 303 -12.04 19.49 9.49
N ARG A 304 -10.83 19.66 8.95
CA ARG A 304 -10.08 20.92 9.02
C ARG A 304 -10.84 22.07 8.37
N LYS A 305 -11.33 21.87 7.15
CA LYS A 305 -12.10 22.90 6.41
C LYS A 305 -13.39 23.30 7.15
N LYS A 306 -14.10 22.33 7.71
CA LYS A 306 -15.28 22.59 8.55
C LYS A 306 -14.93 23.40 9.79
N ALA A 307 -13.83 23.06 10.45
CA ALA A 307 -13.36 23.81 11.64
C ALA A 307 -12.93 25.23 11.27
N GLU A 308 -12.19 25.41 10.17
CA GLU A 308 -11.80 26.73 9.66
C GLU A 308 -13.04 27.61 9.36
N ALA A 309 -14.01 27.05 8.62
CA ALA A 309 -15.26 27.74 8.32
C ALA A 309 -16.07 28.10 9.59
N TYR A 310 -16.08 27.18 10.57
CA TYR A 310 -16.73 27.43 11.84
C TYR A 310 -16.03 28.54 12.66
N LEU A 311 -14.70 28.53 12.70
CA LEU A 311 -13.93 29.58 13.37
C LEU A 311 -14.12 30.94 12.68
N GLU A 312 -14.19 30.97 11.34
CA GLU A 312 -14.50 32.19 10.60
C GLU A 312 -15.91 32.69 10.95
N TYR A 313 -16.89 31.77 11.04
CA TYR A 313 -18.24 32.10 11.44
C TYR A 313 -18.26 32.70 12.86
N LEU A 314 -17.61 32.06 13.85
CA LEU A 314 -17.50 32.55 15.21
C LEU A 314 -16.79 33.92 15.31
N GLY A 315 -15.80 34.15 14.45
CA GLY A 315 -15.09 35.43 14.36
C GLY A 315 -15.98 36.58 13.95
N LYS A 316 -17.10 36.29 13.26
CA LYS A 316 -18.01 37.31 12.68
C LYS A 316 -19.41 37.31 13.28
N HIS A 317 -19.82 36.28 14.04
CA HIS A 317 -21.18 36.14 14.55
C HIS A 317 -21.21 35.94 16.07
N ASP A 318 -22.30 36.38 16.69
CA ASP A 318 -22.66 36.10 18.08
C ASP A 318 -23.30 34.71 18.18
N VAL A 319 -22.76 33.85 19.02
CA VAL A 319 -23.17 32.42 19.13
C VAL A 319 -24.60 32.27 19.61
N LEU A 320 -25.08 33.20 20.49
CA LEU A 320 -26.39 33.11 21.10
C LEU A 320 -27.49 33.57 20.11
N THR A 321 -27.29 34.70 19.46
CA THR A 321 -28.31 35.38 18.62
C THR A 321 -28.13 35.11 17.13
N GLN A 322 -26.98 34.55 16.71
CA GLN A 322 -26.56 34.30 15.34
C GLN A 322 -26.45 35.58 14.48
N LEU A 323 -26.64 36.77 15.04
CA LEU A 323 -26.34 38.03 14.41
C LEU A 323 -24.84 38.24 14.26
N ARG A 324 -24.44 39.32 13.59
CA ARG A 324 -23.04 39.74 13.59
C ARG A 324 -22.60 40.05 15.02
N ASN A 325 -21.33 39.77 15.34
CA ASN A 325 -20.77 40.05 16.64
C ASN A 325 -20.17 41.45 16.73
N ARG A 326 -19.75 41.87 17.93
CA ARG A 326 -19.15 43.17 18.20
C ARG A 326 -17.91 43.45 17.35
N ALA A 327 -17.07 42.44 17.11
CA ALA A 327 -15.85 42.58 16.32
C ALA A 327 -16.16 42.93 14.87
N PHE A 328 -17.08 42.22 14.23
CA PHE A 328 -17.55 42.49 12.89
C PHE A 328 -18.19 43.89 12.81
N TYR A 329 -19.03 44.25 13.78
CA TYR A 329 -19.66 45.58 13.82
C TYR A 329 -18.62 46.69 13.83
N ALA A 330 -17.58 46.60 14.68
CA ALA A 330 -16.53 47.61 14.79
C ALA A 330 -15.70 47.72 13.51
N GLU A 331 -15.39 46.60 12.87
CA GLU A 331 -14.66 46.58 11.59
C GLU A 331 -15.50 47.21 10.47
N GLU A 332 -16.75 46.82 10.37
CA GLU A 332 -17.65 47.31 9.31
C GLU A 332 -17.98 48.81 9.49
N LEU A 333 -18.18 49.27 10.71
CA LEU A 333 -18.35 50.68 11.03
C LEU A 333 -17.11 51.50 10.60
N ASN A 334 -15.91 51.00 10.92
CA ASN A 334 -14.67 51.64 10.47
C ASN A 334 -14.54 51.63 8.94
N ARG A 335 -14.95 50.57 8.26
CA ARG A 335 -14.95 50.48 6.79
C ARG A 335 -15.90 51.55 6.20
N LEU A 336 -17.14 51.60 6.68
CA LEU A 336 -18.16 52.56 6.24
C LEU A 336 -17.70 54.01 6.46
N THR A 337 -17.11 54.30 7.63
CA THR A 337 -16.62 55.63 7.96
C THR A 337 -15.51 56.09 6.98
N ARG A 338 -14.61 55.19 6.57
CA ARG A 338 -13.45 55.51 5.72
C ARG A 338 -13.74 55.46 4.23
N LYS A 339 -14.56 54.49 3.78
CA LYS A 339 -14.71 54.13 2.36
C LYS A 339 -16.14 54.26 1.83
N GLY A 340 -17.12 54.53 2.71
CA GLY A 340 -18.55 54.53 2.34
C GLY A 340 -19.11 53.15 2.05
N PRO A 341 -20.28 53.07 1.43
CA PRO A 341 -21.03 54.18 0.80
C PRO A 341 -21.61 55.18 1.81
N TRP A 342 -21.69 56.44 1.42
CA TRP A 342 -22.30 57.53 2.18
C TRP A 342 -23.57 58.04 1.49
N PRO A 343 -24.57 58.54 2.29
CA PRO A 343 -24.59 58.47 3.76
C PRO A 343 -24.82 57.05 4.25
N PHE A 344 -24.43 56.76 5.50
CA PHE A 344 -24.82 55.54 6.22
C PHE A 344 -25.47 55.93 7.56
N ALA A 345 -26.33 55.06 8.08
CA ALA A 345 -26.97 55.26 9.36
C ALA A 345 -26.62 54.11 10.34
N VAL A 346 -26.66 54.41 11.64
CA VAL A 346 -26.51 53.46 12.73
C VAL A 346 -27.74 53.56 13.62
N ILE A 347 -28.38 52.41 13.85
CA ILE A 347 -29.46 52.29 14.85
C ILE A 347 -28.91 51.55 16.05
N ALA A 348 -28.86 52.17 17.22
CA ALA A 348 -28.55 51.51 18.48
C ALA A 348 -29.83 51.04 19.15
N ILE A 349 -29.85 49.83 19.66
CA ILE A 349 -31.01 49.16 20.27
C ILE A 349 -30.58 48.58 21.60
N ASP A 350 -31.34 48.84 22.65
CA ASP A 350 -31.15 48.26 23.99
C ASP A 350 -32.37 47.43 24.36
N LEU A 351 -32.17 46.28 24.98
CA LEU A 351 -33.23 45.32 25.30
C LEU A 351 -33.65 45.49 26.77
N ASN A 352 -34.71 46.22 26.99
CA ASN A 352 -35.22 46.53 28.31
C ASN A 352 -35.68 45.27 29.08
N GLY A 353 -35.35 45.21 30.38
CA GLY A 353 -35.86 44.17 31.27
C GLY A 353 -35.12 42.86 31.32
N LEU A 354 -34.01 42.70 30.57
CA LEU A 354 -33.22 41.46 30.52
C LEU A 354 -32.77 41.05 31.95
N LYS A 355 -32.29 42.01 32.75
CA LYS A 355 -31.85 41.72 34.12
C LYS A 355 -33.00 41.22 34.99
N ALA A 356 -34.19 41.84 34.94
CA ALA A 356 -35.34 41.37 35.72
C ALA A 356 -35.77 39.96 35.35
N ILE A 357 -35.76 39.61 34.07
CA ILE A 357 -36.05 38.26 33.55
C ILE A 357 -35.01 37.25 34.06
N ASN A 358 -33.72 37.64 34.01
CA ASN A 358 -32.66 36.76 34.55
C ASN A 358 -32.83 36.53 36.07
N ASP A 359 -33.16 37.54 36.84
CA ASP A 359 -33.31 37.48 38.28
C ASP A 359 -34.56 36.67 38.70
N GLU A 360 -35.67 36.79 37.92
CA GLU A 360 -36.96 36.13 38.25
C GLU A 360 -37.06 34.72 37.64
N GLN A 361 -36.56 34.49 36.45
CA GLN A 361 -36.80 33.26 35.68
C GLN A 361 -35.50 32.53 35.31
N GLY A 362 -34.35 33.08 35.65
CA GLY A 362 -33.04 32.50 35.41
C GLY A 362 -32.46 32.84 34.02
N HIS A 363 -31.18 32.65 33.89
CA HIS A 363 -30.40 32.99 32.67
C HIS A 363 -30.91 32.33 31.38
N ALA A 364 -31.52 31.13 31.47
CA ALA A 364 -32.10 30.46 30.32
C ALA A 364 -33.27 31.25 29.68
N ALA A 365 -34.08 31.96 30.53
CA ALA A 365 -35.16 32.82 30.05
C ALA A 365 -34.62 34.10 29.38
N GLY A 366 -33.58 34.71 29.95
CA GLY A 366 -32.89 35.84 29.35
C GLY A 366 -32.22 35.49 28.00
N ASP A 367 -31.59 34.33 27.92
CA ASP A 367 -31.03 33.82 26.68
C ASP A 367 -32.10 33.58 25.61
N ALA A 368 -33.29 33.09 25.99
CA ALA A 368 -34.42 32.94 25.08
C ALA A 368 -34.91 34.29 24.54
N MET A 369 -34.97 35.32 25.43
CA MET A 369 -35.31 36.68 25.03
C MET A 369 -34.30 37.27 24.05
N LEU A 370 -32.99 37.09 24.31
CA LEU A 370 -31.93 37.55 23.41
C LEU A 370 -31.97 36.83 22.04
N ARG A 371 -32.20 35.52 22.03
CA ARG A 371 -32.38 34.77 20.74
C ARG A 371 -33.58 35.31 19.98
N ARG A 372 -34.69 35.58 20.65
CA ARG A 372 -35.89 36.13 20.02
C ARG A 372 -35.66 37.51 19.42
N ALA A 373 -34.95 38.39 20.12
CA ALA A 373 -34.55 39.70 19.59
C ALA A 373 -33.65 39.52 18.35
N GLY A 374 -32.71 38.62 18.41
CA GLY A 374 -31.86 38.26 17.26
C GLY A 374 -32.63 37.80 16.03
N GLU A 375 -33.61 36.87 16.22
CA GLU A 375 -34.49 36.40 15.13
C GLU A 375 -35.32 37.54 14.50
N VAL A 376 -35.84 38.47 15.31
CA VAL A 376 -36.61 39.61 14.82
C VAL A 376 -35.73 40.55 14.00
N LEU A 377 -34.56 40.87 14.52
CA LEU A 377 -33.61 41.74 13.83
C LEU A 377 -33.08 41.10 12.54
N ALA A 378 -32.79 39.81 12.54
CA ALA A 378 -32.36 39.07 11.35
C ALA A 378 -33.41 39.08 10.23
N LYS A 379 -34.72 39.09 10.58
CA LYS A 379 -35.82 39.16 9.61
C LYS A 379 -36.13 40.58 9.12
N ALA A 380 -35.79 41.58 9.94
CA ALA A 380 -36.08 42.95 9.62
C ALA A 380 -34.96 43.70 8.87
N VAL A 381 -33.77 43.07 8.80
CA VAL A 381 -32.56 43.71 8.26
C VAL A 381 -32.01 42.87 7.11
N ASP A 382 -32.21 43.33 5.88
CA ASP A 382 -31.72 42.69 4.65
C ASP A 382 -30.39 43.30 4.20
N ALA A 383 -29.60 42.52 3.49
CA ALA A 383 -28.37 43.00 2.88
C ALA A 383 -28.65 44.19 1.91
N PRO A 384 -27.78 45.20 1.86
CA PRO A 384 -26.44 45.31 2.43
C PRO A 384 -26.40 45.77 3.90
N ALA A 385 -27.53 46.02 4.55
CA ALA A 385 -27.57 46.32 5.96
C ALA A 385 -27.23 45.09 6.81
N CYS A 386 -26.76 45.31 8.04
CA CYS A 386 -26.47 44.19 8.95
C CYS A 386 -26.84 44.53 10.39
N ALA A 387 -27.44 43.58 11.09
CA ALA A 387 -27.69 43.61 12.53
C ALA A 387 -26.57 42.92 13.29
N ALA A 388 -26.17 43.47 14.41
CA ALA A 388 -25.14 42.96 15.28
C ALA A 388 -25.54 43.01 16.75
N ARG A 389 -25.07 42.07 17.56
CA ARG A 389 -25.08 42.19 19.02
C ARG A 389 -23.75 42.76 19.48
N VAL A 390 -23.77 43.90 20.12
CA VAL A 390 -22.56 44.66 20.48
C VAL A 390 -22.27 44.64 21.98
N GLY A 391 -23.25 44.24 22.81
CA GLY A 391 -23.14 44.11 24.27
C GLY A 391 -24.01 42.99 24.82
N GLY A 392 -24.23 42.96 26.12
CA GLY A 392 -25.07 42.00 26.79
C GLY A 392 -26.52 42.00 26.27
N ASP A 393 -27.15 43.16 26.35
CA ASP A 393 -28.52 43.51 25.91
C ASP A 393 -28.54 44.52 24.77
N GLU A 394 -27.35 44.94 24.27
CA GLU A 394 -27.19 45.95 23.26
C GLU A 394 -27.07 45.34 21.86
N PHE A 395 -27.84 45.89 20.94
CA PHE A 395 -27.79 45.55 19.49
C PHE A 395 -27.56 46.83 18.66
N ALA A 396 -27.03 46.65 17.50
CA ALA A 396 -26.85 47.72 16.53
C ALA A 396 -27.20 47.28 15.10
N VAL A 397 -27.74 48.18 14.31
CA VAL A 397 -27.97 47.97 12.88
C VAL A 397 -27.15 48.99 12.09
N LEU A 398 -26.36 48.52 11.11
CA LEU A 398 -25.66 49.37 10.14
C LEU A 398 -26.45 49.36 8.84
N LEU A 399 -26.76 50.57 8.32
CA LEU A 399 -27.53 50.81 7.11
C LEU A 399 -26.66 51.54 6.10
N PRO A 400 -25.89 50.85 5.21
CA PRO A 400 -25.05 51.49 4.20
C PRO A 400 -25.90 52.05 3.09
N GLY A 401 -25.62 53.33 2.67
CA GLY A 401 -26.32 53.96 1.56
C GLY A 401 -27.82 54.26 1.85
N GLY A 402 -28.22 54.28 3.09
CA GLY A 402 -29.58 54.59 3.50
C GLY A 402 -29.85 56.10 3.49
N GLY A 403 -30.59 56.54 2.48
CA GLY A 403 -31.28 57.77 2.45
C GLY A 403 -32.77 57.50 2.34
#